data_fbd178a400124f02a1abb2611b355788
#
_entry.id   fbd178a400124f02a1abb2611b355788
#
_cell.length_a   1.000
_cell.length_b   1.000
_cell.length_c   1.000
_cell.angle_alpha   90.00
_cell.angle_beta   90.00
_cell.angle_gamma   90.00
#
_symmetry.space_group_name_H-M   'P 1'
#
loop_
_entity.id
_entity.type
_entity.pdbx_description
1 polymer ?
#
loop_
_entity_poly.entity_id
_entity_poly.type
_entity_poly.pdbx_seq_one_letter_code
_entity_poly.pdbx_strand_id
1 'polypeptide(L)'
;MTKGVKICLAVAVIIFIAAGVTTLILRRPSDKSYAAIIQDGKTLYIIDLSSGEDRQIRIDSPDGGYNNVDISDGTICISEADCPDKTCIKTGKLTSEGVPIVCLPHRLVIKLIDEPENGG
;
A
#
# COMPACT_ATOMS: atom_id res chain seq x y z
N MET A 1 -2.89 -12.12 51.56
CA MET A 1 -3.82 -12.18 50.45
C MET A 1 -4.48 -13.53 50.38
N THR A 2 -5.77 -13.54 50.25
CA THR A 2 -6.53 -14.78 50.09
C THR A 2 -6.30 -15.39 48.71
N LYS A 3 -6.49 -16.71 48.62
CA LYS A 3 -6.33 -17.41 47.33
C LYS A 3 -7.23 -16.83 46.25
N GLY A 4 -8.42 -16.36 46.60
CA GLY A 4 -9.36 -15.76 45.67
C GLY A 4 -8.81 -14.49 45.01
N VAL A 5 -8.16 -13.65 45.81
CA VAL A 5 -7.55 -12.41 45.27
C VAL A 5 -6.41 -12.72 44.33
N LYS A 6 -5.59 -13.71 44.65
CA LYS A 6 -4.50 -14.14 43.75
C LYS A 6 -5.01 -14.67 42.42
N ILE A 7 -6.08 -15.46 42.45
CA ILE A 7 -6.71 -15.99 41.25
C ILE A 7 -7.29 -14.85 40.39
N CYS A 8 -7.98 -13.89 41.03
CA CYS A 8 -8.54 -12.73 40.33
C CYS A 8 -7.45 -11.90 39.67
N LEU A 9 -6.33 -11.67 40.37
CA LEU A 9 -5.19 -10.93 39.80
C LEU A 9 -4.57 -11.69 38.61
N ALA A 10 -4.41 -13.01 38.75
CA ALA A 10 -3.86 -13.82 37.63
C ALA A 10 -4.76 -13.79 36.41
N VAL A 11 -6.08 -13.91 36.61
CA VAL A 11 -7.04 -13.84 35.49
C VAL A 11 -7.03 -12.46 34.86
N ALA A 12 -6.98 -11.39 35.64
CA ALA A 12 -6.91 -10.02 35.12
C ALA A 12 -5.65 -9.80 34.28
N VAL A 13 -4.50 -10.30 34.74
CA VAL A 13 -3.24 -10.20 34.00
C VAL A 13 -3.32 -10.97 32.68
N ILE A 14 -3.87 -12.17 32.68
CA ILE A 14 -4.03 -12.97 31.47
C ILE A 14 -4.92 -12.27 30.45
N ILE A 15 -6.04 -11.70 30.90
CA ILE A 15 -6.95 -10.96 30.01
C ILE A 15 -6.25 -9.73 29.43
N PHE A 16 -5.48 -9.01 30.26
CA PHE A 16 -4.74 -7.84 29.81
C PHE A 16 -3.70 -8.18 28.76
N ILE A 17 -2.95 -9.26 28.97
CA ILE A 17 -1.94 -9.74 28.01
C ILE A 17 -2.62 -10.18 26.72
N ALA A 18 -3.71 -10.95 26.81
CA ALA A 18 -4.44 -11.40 25.64
C ALA A 18 -4.99 -10.23 24.82
N ALA A 19 -5.54 -9.21 25.47
CA ALA A 19 -6.03 -8.01 24.81
C ALA A 19 -4.88 -7.25 24.11
N GLY A 20 -3.74 -7.11 24.78
CA GLY A 20 -2.56 -6.46 24.22
C GLY A 20 -2.02 -7.19 23.00
N VAL A 21 -1.90 -8.51 23.08
CA VAL A 21 -1.43 -9.34 21.96
C VAL A 21 -2.41 -9.26 20.79
N THR A 22 -3.71 -9.35 21.05
CA THR A 22 -4.72 -9.22 20.00
C THR A 22 -4.64 -7.86 19.30
N THR A 23 -4.49 -6.79 20.06
CA THR A 23 -4.34 -5.45 19.51
C THR A 23 -3.11 -5.35 18.63
N LEU A 24 -1.99 -5.89 19.06
CA LEU A 24 -0.75 -5.91 18.26
C LEU A 24 -0.91 -6.69 16.96
N ILE A 25 -1.57 -7.84 17.01
CA ILE A 25 -1.82 -8.65 15.83
C ILE A 25 -2.73 -7.93 14.84
N LEU A 26 -3.80 -7.29 15.34
CA LEU A 26 -4.73 -6.56 14.49
C LEU A 26 -4.13 -5.28 13.91
N ARG A 27 -3.17 -4.69 14.61
CA ARG A 27 -2.46 -3.48 14.15
C ARG A 27 -1.25 -3.77 13.29
N ARG A 28 -0.96 -5.02 13.01
CA ARG A 28 0.09 -5.29 12.03
C ARG A 28 -0.27 -4.54 10.77
N PRO A 29 0.62 -3.64 10.30
CA PRO A 29 0.40 -3.03 9.02
C PRO A 29 0.18 -4.16 8.03
N SER A 30 -0.90 -4.11 7.29
CA SER A 30 -1.11 -5.08 6.24
C SER A 30 0.13 -5.02 5.35
N ASP A 31 0.82 -6.13 5.22
CA ASP A 31 2.00 -6.23 4.36
C ASP A 31 1.54 -6.19 2.91
N LYS A 32 1.04 -5.03 2.48
CA LYS A 32 0.71 -4.80 1.09
C LYS A 32 2.02 -4.64 0.35
N SER A 33 2.51 -5.74 -0.16
CA SER A 33 3.80 -5.79 -0.85
C SER A 33 3.68 -5.68 -2.36
N TYR A 34 2.47 -5.63 -2.89
CA TYR A 34 2.25 -5.50 -4.32
C TYR A 34 1.65 -4.14 -4.65
N ALA A 35 2.11 -3.55 -5.76
CA ALA A 35 1.52 -2.35 -6.31
C ALA A 35 0.80 -2.70 -7.61
N ALA A 36 -0.45 -2.30 -7.72
CA ALA A 36 -1.23 -2.46 -8.95
C ALA A 36 -1.30 -1.14 -9.68
N ILE A 37 -0.91 -1.16 -10.95
CA ILE A 37 -0.99 -0.01 -11.84
C ILE A 37 -2.17 -0.23 -12.77
N ILE A 38 -3.18 0.62 -12.63
CA ILE A 38 -4.45 0.50 -13.34
C ILE A 38 -4.66 1.73 -14.20
N GLN A 39 -4.98 1.53 -15.48
CA GLN A 39 -5.30 2.60 -16.39
C GLN A 39 -6.60 2.26 -17.12
N ASP A 40 -7.54 3.22 -17.13
CA ASP A 40 -8.87 3.03 -17.74
C ASP A 40 -9.61 1.81 -17.19
N GLY A 41 -9.43 1.53 -15.91
CA GLY A 41 -10.06 0.38 -15.26
C GLY A 41 -9.39 -0.96 -15.56
N LYS A 42 -8.31 -0.96 -16.33
CA LYS A 42 -7.55 -2.17 -16.65
C LYS A 42 -6.25 -2.22 -15.87
N THR A 43 -5.98 -3.34 -15.23
CA THR A 43 -4.71 -3.55 -14.54
C THR A 43 -3.62 -3.81 -15.57
N LEU A 44 -2.67 -2.89 -15.67
CA LEU A 44 -1.55 -3.00 -16.60
C LEU A 44 -0.39 -3.78 -16.00
N TYR A 45 -0.06 -3.50 -14.75
CA TYR A 45 1.08 -4.10 -14.07
C TYR A 45 0.73 -4.40 -12.62
N ILE A 46 1.25 -5.50 -12.13
CA ILE A 46 1.28 -5.82 -10.72
C ILE A 46 2.74 -6.05 -10.35
N ILE A 47 3.26 -5.23 -9.43
CA ILE A 47 4.68 -5.17 -9.12
C ILE A 47 4.88 -5.62 -7.68
N ASP A 48 5.81 -6.56 -7.49
CA ASP A 48 6.20 -7.02 -6.17
C ASP A 48 7.25 -6.07 -5.59
N LEU A 49 6.83 -5.25 -4.63
CA LEU A 49 7.72 -4.29 -3.98
C LEU A 49 8.69 -4.97 -3.01
N SER A 50 8.39 -6.18 -2.57
CA SER A 50 9.25 -6.91 -1.64
C SER A 50 10.50 -7.47 -2.31
N SER A 51 10.55 -7.52 -3.64
CA SER A 51 11.71 -8.01 -4.37
C SER A 51 12.93 -7.10 -4.26
N GLY A 52 12.71 -5.82 -3.88
CA GLY A 52 13.80 -4.86 -3.72
C GLY A 52 14.43 -4.37 -5.02
N GLU A 53 13.85 -4.71 -6.15
CA GLU A 53 14.36 -4.26 -7.44
C GLU A 53 13.99 -2.81 -7.71
N ASP A 54 14.97 -2.04 -8.15
CA ASP A 54 14.74 -0.69 -8.66
C ASP A 54 14.30 -0.79 -10.11
N ARG A 55 13.20 -0.12 -10.44
CA ARG A 55 12.63 -0.23 -11.76
C ARG A 55 11.94 1.07 -12.16
N GLN A 56 11.98 1.40 -13.43
CA GLN A 56 11.22 2.52 -13.99
C GLN A 56 10.33 1.98 -15.10
N ILE A 57 9.07 2.41 -15.07
CA ILE A 57 8.08 2.01 -16.07
C ILE A 57 7.44 3.27 -16.63
N ARG A 58 7.46 3.40 -17.94
CA ARG A 58 6.72 4.45 -18.62
C ARG A 58 5.37 3.93 -19.05
N ILE A 59 4.33 4.66 -18.68
CA ILE A 59 2.96 4.33 -19.06
C ILE A 59 2.43 5.43 -19.96
N ASP A 60 2.16 5.07 -21.20
CA ASP A 60 1.60 6.01 -22.17
C ASP A 60 0.09 6.00 -22.08
N SER A 61 -0.50 7.19 -22.05
CA SER A 61 -1.94 7.35 -22.04
C SER A 61 -2.50 7.32 -23.46
N PRO A 62 -3.72 6.80 -23.65
CA PRO A 62 -4.38 6.86 -24.97
C PRO A 62 -4.50 8.28 -25.52
N ASP A 63 -4.53 9.28 -24.64
CA ASP A 63 -4.63 10.70 -25.02
C ASP A 63 -3.32 11.32 -25.47
N GLY A 64 -2.23 10.56 -25.45
CA GLY A 64 -0.91 11.03 -25.86
C GLY A 64 -0.02 11.50 -24.72
N GLY A 65 -0.53 11.57 -23.49
CA GLY A 65 0.27 11.89 -22.32
C GLY A 65 1.01 10.68 -21.77
N TYR A 66 1.80 10.87 -20.73
CA TYR A 66 2.55 9.76 -20.14
C TYR A 66 2.74 9.96 -18.64
N ASN A 67 3.07 8.86 -17.96
CA ASN A 67 3.48 8.84 -16.56
C ASN A 67 4.69 7.92 -16.43
N ASN A 68 5.74 8.41 -15.78
CA ASN A 68 6.90 7.60 -15.43
C ASN A 68 6.75 7.15 -13.99
N VAL A 69 6.66 5.84 -13.81
CA VAL A 69 6.55 5.22 -12.49
C VAL A 69 7.92 4.79 -12.04
N ASP A 70 8.33 5.20 -10.86
CA ASP A 70 9.63 4.87 -10.28
C ASP A 70 9.42 3.97 -9.08
N ILE A 71 10.07 2.82 -9.11
CA ILE A 71 10.03 1.82 -8.04
C ILE A 71 11.43 1.71 -7.48
N SER A 72 11.59 2.04 -6.19
CA SER A 72 12.86 1.93 -5.50
C SER A 72 12.65 1.74 -4.00
N ASP A 73 13.56 0.99 -3.38
CA ASP A 73 13.55 0.74 -1.93
C ASP A 73 12.22 0.22 -1.40
N GLY A 74 11.51 -0.58 -2.18
CA GLY A 74 10.22 -1.12 -1.78
C GLY A 74 9.08 -0.11 -1.82
N THR A 75 9.28 1.04 -2.47
CA THR A 75 8.27 2.08 -2.63
C THR A 75 8.00 2.35 -4.10
N ILE A 76 6.85 2.94 -4.38
CA ILE A 76 6.46 3.29 -5.74
C ILE A 76 5.93 4.72 -5.76
N CYS A 77 6.33 5.48 -6.77
CA CYS A 77 5.87 6.84 -6.97
C CYS A 77 5.87 7.18 -8.44
N ILE A 78 5.22 8.28 -8.80
CA ILE A 78 5.32 8.83 -10.15
C ILE A 78 6.39 9.92 -10.13
N SER A 79 7.48 9.67 -10.87
CA SER A 79 8.61 10.59 -10.91
C SER A 79 8.43 11.70 -11.94
N GLU A 80 7.70 11.40 -13.02
CA GLU A 80 7.44 12.36 -14.08
C GLU A 80 6.09 12.08 -14.72
N ALA A 81 5.38 13.11 -15.11
CA ALA A 81 4.08 12.96 -15.75
C ALA A 81 3.78 14.20 -16.60
N ASP A 82 3.04 13.98 -17.67
CA ASP A 82 2.58 15.03 -18.59
C ASP A 82 1.14 15.45 -18.26
N CYS A 83 0.78 15.46 -16.98
CA CYS A 83 -0.52 15.97 -16.58
C CYS A 83 -0.41 17.42 -16.11
N PRO A 84 -1.44 18.27 -16.37
CA PRO A 84 -1.36 19.71 -16.06
C PRO A 84 -1.16 20.00 -14.59
N ASP A 85 -1.84 19.26 -13.73
CA ASP A 85 -1.83 19.48 -12.28
C ASP A 85 -0.61 18.91 -11.60
N LYS A 86 -0.04 17.85 -12.18
CA LYS A 86 1.05 17.06 -11.59
C LYS A 86 0.72 16.58 -10.18
N THR A 87 -0.55 16.41 -9.89
CA THR A 87 -1.02 15.92 -8.58
C THR A 87 -0.47 14.54 -8.27
N CYS A 88 -0.36 13.69 -9.28
CA CYS A 88 0.21 12.36 -9.14
C CYS A 88 1.66 12.39 -8.66
N ILE A 89 2.44 13.37 -9.12
CA ILE A 89 3.82 13.56 -8.67
C ILE A 89 3.83 14.10 -7.23
N LYS A 90 2.95 15.05 -6.95
CA LYS A 90 2.85 15.70 -5.64
C LYS A 90 2.42 14.73 -4.54
N THR A 91 1.72 13.66 -4.88
CA THR A 91 1.33 12.64 -3.91
C THR A 91 2.55 11.96 -3.29
N GLY A 92 3.66 11.90 -4.03
CA GLY A 92 4.90 11.32 -3.52
C GLY A 92 4.87 9.80 -3.49
N LYS A 93 5.66 9.23 -2.59
CA LYS A 93 5.80 7.78 -2.48
C LYS A 93 4.55 7.16 -1.86
N LEU A 94 4.09 6.08 -2.48
CA LEU A 94 2.94 5.34 -1.98
C LEU A 94 3.38 4.44 -0.82
N THR A 95 2.73 4.59 0.32
CA THR A 95 2.98 3.78 1.52
C THR A 95 1.78 2.91 1.83
N SER A 96 1.97 1.90 2.68
CA SER A 96 0.89 0.97 3.04
C SER A 96 -0.34 1.66 3.65
N GLU A 97 -0.16 2.82 4.22
CA GLU A 97 -1.25 3.63 4.81
C GLU A 97 -1.64 4.81 3.94
N GLY A 98 -0.96 4.96 2.81
CA GLY A 98 -1.15 6.10 1.95
C GLY A 98 -2.38 6.04 1.07
N VAL A 99 -2.77 7.20 0.60
CA VAL A 99 -3.83 7.34 -0.39
C VAL A 99 -3.29 6.86 -1.75
N PRO A 100 -4.09 6.15 -2.55
CA PRO A 100 -3.64 5.74 -3.88
C PRO A 100 -3.20 6.94 -4.72
N ILE A 101 -2.21 6.72 -5.57
CA ILE A 101 -1.79 7.75 -6.52
C ILE A 101 -2.77 7.73 -7.68
N VAL A 102 -3.39 8.88 -7.94
CA VAL A 102 -4.40 9.01 -9.00
C VAL A 102 -4.00 10.13 -9.94
N CYS A 103 -3.96 9.84 -11.24
CA CYS A 103 -3.79 10.83 -12.29
C CYS A 103 -5.05 10.85 -13.13
N LEU A 104 -5.95 11.80 -12.84
CA LEU A 104 -7.26 11.87 -13.46
C LEU A 104 -7.19 12.11 -14.99
N PRO A 105 -6.35 13.03 -15.49
CA PRO A 105 -6.26 13.25 -16.94
C PRO A 105 -5.87 12.00 -17.71
N HIS A 106 -5.05 11.14 -17.10
CA HIS A 106 -4.58 9.91 -17.75
C HIS A 106 -5.35 8.67 -17.28
N ARG A 107 -6.32 8.85 -16.34
CA ARG A 107 -7.10 7.76 -15.74
C ARG A 107 -6.23 6.67 -15.16
N LEU A 108 -5.09 7.08 -14.62
CA LEU A 108 -4.12 6.17 -14.04
C LEU A 108 -4.27 6.13 -12.53
N VAL A 109 -4.31 4.93 -11.99
CA VAL A 109 -4.38 4.70 -10.53
C VAL A 109 -3.29 3.73 -10.16
N ILE A 110 -2.53 4.06 -9.11
CA ILE A 110 -1.55 3.15 -8.52
C ILE A 110 -1.95 2.94 -7.08
N LYS A 111 -2.24 1.70 -6.73
CA LYS A 111 -2.65 1.34 -5.36
C LYS A 111 -1.85 0.16 -4.85
N LEU A 112 -1.75 0.04 -3.54
CA LEU A 112 -1.13 -1.12 -2.91
C LEU A 112 -2.19 -2.20 -2.69
N ILE A 113 -1.80 -3.44 -2.95
CA ILE A 113 -2.66 -4.61 -2.77
C ILE A 113 -1.92 -5.68 -1.98
N ASP A 114 -2.66 -6.55 -1.29
CA ASP A 114 -2.08 -7.64 -0.52
C ASP A 114 -1.65 -8.80 -1.39
N GLU A 115 -2.45 -9.12 -2.39
CA GLU A 115 -2.20 -10.23 -3.31
C GLU A 115 -2.58 -9.82 -4.73
N PRO A 116 -1.87 -10.36 -5.73
CA PRO A 116 -2.25 -10.11 -7.11
C PRO A 116 -3.62 -10.72 -7.37
N GLU A 117 -4.57 -9.90 -7.78
CA GLU A 117 -5.89 -10.36 -8.17
C GLU A 117 -5.87 -10.82 -9.62
N ASN A 118 -6.31 -12.05 -9.84
CA ASN A 118 -6.48 -12.56 -11.19
C ASN A 118 -7.74 -11.97 -11.80
N GLY A 119 -7.60 -11.32 -12.92
CA GLY A 119 -8.71 -10.77 -13.65
C GLY A 119 -9.06 -9.33 -13.30
N GLY A 120 -8.19 -8.68 -12.61
CA GLY A 120 -8.17 -7.24 -12.39
C GLY A 120 -9.29 -6.56 -11.79
#